data_56e78b86cb588b5138b6382374b64fc3
#
_entry.id   56e78b86cb588b5138b6382374b64fc3
#
_cell.length_a   1.000
_cell.length_b   1.000
_cell.length_c   1.000
_cell.angle_alpha   90.00
_cell.angle_beta   90.00
_cell.angle_gamma   90.00
#
_symmetry.space_group_name_H-M   'P 1'
#
loop_
_entity.id
_entity.type
_entity.pdbx_description
1 polymer ?
#
loop_
_entity_poly.entity_id
_entity_poly.type
_entity_poly.pdbx_seq_one_letter_code
_entity_poly.pdbx_strand_id
1 'polypeptide(L)'
;MPKLNTANPEVKNYLLKVATYWIEEFNIDAWRLDVANEIDHQFWKDFRKAVLAKNPDLYILGEVWHTSQPWLNGDEFHAVMNYPLSDSIKDYFLRGIKKTDQFIDEINGESMYYKQQISEVMFNLLDSHDTERILWTANEDVQLVKSALAFLFLQKGTPCIYYGTELALTGGPDPDCRRCMPWERVSSDNDMLNFMKRLIKIRKYASVIISHGKYSLQEIKSDLVALEWKYEGRILKVIFNQSTEDYLLEK
;
A
#
# COMPACT_ATOMS: atom_id res chain seq x y z
N MET A 1 -0.80 20.23 18.69
CA MET A 1 -2.26 20.53 18.67
C MET A 1 -2.92 19.89 19.89
N PRO A 2 -3.98 20.49 20.46
CA PRO A 2 -4.71 19.83 21.55
C PRO A 2 -5.43 18.59 21.03
N LYS A 3 -5.43 17.50 21.82
CA LYS A 3 -6.14 16.26 21.51
C LYS A 3 -7.42 16.19 22.32
N LEU A 4 -8.46 15.59 21.72
CA LEU A 4 -9.68 15.24 22.45
C LEU A 4 -9.39 14.08 23.39
N ASN A 5 -9.93 14.16 24.59
CA ASN A 5 -9.84 13.06 25.56
C ASN A 5 -10.85 11.96 25.21
N THR A 6 -10.41 10.94 24.49
CA THR A 6 -11.25 9.80 24.07
C THR A 6 -11.66 8.89 25.22
N ALA A 7 -11.04 9.03 26.40
CA ALA A 7 -11.48 8.35 27.62
C ALA A 7 -12.72 9.04 28.27
N ASN A 8 -13.00 10.31 27.91
CA ASN A 8 -14.22 10.99 28.36
C ASN A 8 -15.44 10.37 27.67
N PRO A 9 -16.47 9.90 28.40
CA PRO A 9 -17.64 9.24 27.81
C PRO A 9 -18.43 10.11 26.82
N GLU A 10 -18.56 11.41 27.06
CA GLU A 10 -19.28 12.31 26.17
C GLU A 10 -18.54 12.50 24.85
N VAL A 11 -17.22 12.72 24.91
CA VAL A 11 -16.35 12.83 23.73
C VAL A 11 -16.39 11.52 22.92
N LYS A 12 -16.19 10.38 23.59
CA LYS A 12 -16.25 9.08 22.95
C LYS A 12 -17.58 8.84 22.25
N ASN A 13 -18.68 9.05 22.96
CA ASN A 13 -20.02 8.85 22.40
C ASN A 13 -20.29 9.79 21.19
N TYR A 14 -19.81 11.03 21.25
CA TYR A 14 -19.92 11.95 20.12
C TYR A 14 -19.14 11.44 18.90
N LEU A 15 -17.88 11.05 19.08
CA LEU A 15 -17.05 10.55 17.98
C LEU A 15 -17.58 9.24 17.38
N LEU A 16 -18.11 8.34 18.20
CA LEU A 16 -18.75 7.11 17.71
C LEU A 16 -20.02 7.41 16.91
N LYS A 17 -20.81 8.42 17.31
CA LYS A 17 -21.95 8.88 16.51
C LYS A 17 -21.52 9.45 15.16
N VAL A 18 -20.45 10.23 15.13
CA VAL A 18 -19.88 10.74 13.86
C VAL A 18 -19.47 9.56 12.97
N ALA A 19 -18.78 8.56 13.53
CA ALA A 19 -18.34 7.39 12.78
C ALA A 19 -19.50 6.57 12.18
N THR A 20 -20.57 6.38 12.91
CA THR A 20 -21.75 5.63 12.44
C THR A 20 -22.64 6.45 11.52
N TYR A 21 -22.69 7.78 11.68
CA TYR A 21 -23.48 8.67 10.84
C TYR A 21 -23.15 8.53 9.35
N TRP A 22 -21.86 8.55 8.98
CA TRP A 22 -21.44 8.44 7.59
C TRP A 22 -21.77 7.09 6.96
N ILE A 23 -21.82 6.03 7.78
CA ILE A 23 -22.24 4.71 7.34
C ILE A 23 -23.75 4.69 7.07
N GLU A 24 -24.54 5.22 8.01
CA GLU A 24 -26.01 5.18 7.95
C GLU A 24 -26.58 6.10 6.85
N GLU A 25 -26.01 7.32 6.69
CA GLU A 25 -26.52 8.32 5.74
C GLU A 25 -25.95 8.18 4.33
N PHE A 26 -24.69 7.73 4.19
CA PHE A 26 -23.99 7.75 2.93
C PHE A 26 -23.48 6.37 2.46
N ASN A 27 -23.72 5.34 3.27
CA ASN A 27 -23.33 3.95 2.96
C ASN A 27 -21.86 3.81 2.54
N ILE A 28 -20.95 4.43 3.29
CA ILE A 28 -19.53 4.34 3.04
C ILE A 28 -19.02 2.91 3.26
N ASP A 29 -18.01 2.50 2.49
CA ASP A 29 -17.42 1.16 2.54
C ASP A 29 -16.21 1.06 3.46
N ALA A 30 -15.59 2.19 3.80
CA ALA A 30 -14.36 2.21 4.58
C ALA A 30 -14.18 3.47 5.40
N TRP A 31 -13.40 3.34 6.48
CA TRP A 31 -12.80 4.45 7.22
C TRP A 31 -11.27 4.41 7.08
N ARG A 32 -10.66 5.53 6.68
CA ARG A 32 -9.23 5.80 6.87
C ARG A 32 -9.08 6.71 8.08
N LEU A 33 -8.35 6.25 9.08
CA LEU A 33 -8.20 6.88 10.38
C LEU A 33 -6.84 7.55 10.46
N ASP A 34 -6.87 8.88 10.49
CA ASP A 34 -5.69 9.76 10.52
C ASP A 34 -4.92 9.63 11.83
N VAL A 35 -3.59 9.58 11.79
CA VAL A 35 -2.69 9.52 12.95
C VAL A 35 -3.16 8.51 14.00
N ALA A 36 -3.56 7.33 13.56
CA ALA A 36 -4.29 6.36 14.35
C ALA A 36 -3.50 5.82 15.57
N ASN A 37 -2.16 5.83 15.49
CA ASN A 37 -1.28 5.42 16.58
C ASN A 37 -1.28 6.38 17.79
N GLU A 38 -1.84 7.58 17.65
CA GLU A 38 -1.90 8.56 18.73
C GLU A 38 -3.19 8.53 19.55
N ILE A 39 -4.12 7.67 19.19
CA ILE A 39 -5.40 7.46 19.89
C ILE A 39 -5.31 6.14 20.66
N ASP A 40 -5.97 6.08 21.81
CA ASP A 40 -5.90 4.93 22.69
C ASP A 40 -6.60 3.68 22.08
N HIS A 41 -6.04 2.51 22.38
CA HIS A 41 -6.52 1.23 21.88
C HIS A 41 -7.97 0.93 22.27
N GLN A 42 -8.41 1.33 23.48
CA GLN A 42 -9.79 1.07 23.91
C GLN A 42 -10.81 1.83 23.07
N PHE A 43 -10.47 3.08 22.66
CA PHE A 43 -11.31 3.84 21.74
C PHE A 43 -11.45 3.13 20.39
N TRP A 44 -10.35 2.59 19.83
CA TRP A 44 -10.40 1.88 18.56
C TRP A 44 -11.20 0.57 18.63
N LYS A 45 -11.15 -0.15 19.74
CA LYS A 45 -12.00 -1.33 19.97
C LYS A 45 -13.48 -0.96 20.02
N ASP A 46 -13.82 0.12 20.73
CA ASP A 46 -15.18 0.64 20.79
C ASP A 46 -15.65 1.15 19.41
N PHE A 47 -14.76 1.84 18.67
CA PHE A 47 -14.99 2.29 17.30
C PHE A 47 -15.32 1.12 16.37
N ARG A 48 -14.44 0.11 16.34
CA ARG A 48 -14.67 -1.10 15.53
C ARG A 48 -16.02 -1.74 15.83
N LYS A 49 -16.32 -1.93 17.10
CA LYS A 49 -17.59 -2.51 17.52
C LYS A 49 -18.79 -1.69 17.02
N ALA A 50 -18.73 -0.38 17.14
CA ALA A 50 -19.82 0.52 16.74
C ALA A 50 -20.03 0.51 15.21
N VAL A 51 -18.96 0.63 14.42
CA VAL A 51 -19.07 0.72 12.96
C VAL A 51 -19.44 -0.62 12.32
N LEU A 52 -18.88 -1.74 12.80
CA LEU A 52 -19.23 -3.07 12.28
C LEU A 52 -20.62 -3.54 12.69
N ALA A 53 -21.20 -2.98 13.75
CA ALA A 53 -22.61 -3.19 14.08
C ALA A 53 -23.56 -2.54 13.04
N LYS A 54 -23.10 -1.52 12.30
CA LYS A 54 -23.85 -0.85 11.22
C LYS A 54 -23.59 -1.48 9.86
N ASN A 55 -22.33 -1.77 9.56
CA ASN A 55 -21.92 -2.44 8.32
C ASN A 55 -20.83 -3.48 8.65
N PRO A 56 -21.15 -4.78 8.69
CA PRO A 56 -20.20 -5.85 9.02
C PRO A 56 -19.03 -5.95 8.01
N ASP A 57 -19.23 -5.49 6.78
CA ASP A 57 -18.24 -5.54 5.69
C ASP A 57 -17.39 -4.27 5.59
N LEU A 58 -17.60 -3.30 6.50
CA LEU A 58 -16.86 -2.03 6.50
C LEU A 58 -15.37 -2.27 6.71
N TYR A 59 -14.55 -1.71 5.82
CA TYR A 59 -13.09 -1.78 5.94
C TYR A 59 -12.56 -0.66 6.86
N ILE A 60 -11.75 -1.03 7.85
CA ILE A 60 -11.14 -0.09 8.81
C ILE A 60 -9.64 -0.05 8.57
N LEU A 61 -9.15 1.07 8.09
CA LEU A 61 -7.77 1.35 7.74
C LEU A 61 -7.17 2.39 8.69
N GLY A 62 -6.11 2.03 9.41
CA GLY A 62 -5.35 2.98 10.25
C GLY A 62 -4.19 3.60 9.48
N GLU A 63 -3.92 4.88 9.69
CA GLU A 63 -2.65 5.47 9.31
C GLU A 63 -1.66 5.29 10.45
N VAL A 64 -0.70 4.39 10.24
CA VAL A 64 0.43 4.15 11.15
C VAL A 64 1.67 3.97 10.31
N TRP A 65 2.71 4.78 10.56
CA TRP A 65 3.91 4.86 9.70
C TRP A 65 4.99 3.82 10.02
N HIS A 66 4.80 3.07 11.09
CA HIS A 66 5.76 2.06 11.55
C HIS A 66 5.11 0.69 11.69
N THR A 67 5.85 -0.30 12.16
CA THR A 67 5.32 -1.65 12.46
C THR A 67 4.09 -1.58 13.36
N SER A 68 2.98 -2.17 12.90
CA SER A 68 1.63 -1.89 13.43
C SER A 68 0.93 -3.09 14.05
N GLN A 69 1.69 -4.11 14.48
CA GLN A 69 1.15 -5.33 15.10
C GLN A 69 0.15 -5.06 16.24
N PRO A 70 0.38 -4.08 17.17
CA PRO A 70 -0.53 -3.85 18.29
C PRO A 70 -1.98 -3.55 17.87
N TRP A 71 -2.18 -2.90 16.73
CA TRP A 71 -3.50 -2.51 16.21
C TRP A 71 -4.17 -3.56 15.31
N LEU A 72 -3.43 -4.65 14.97
CA LEU A 72 -3.84 -5.64 13.96
C LEU A 72 -4.12 -7.02 14.58
N ASN A 73 -4.56 -7.04 15.85
CA ASN A 73 -4.92 -8.29 16.56
C ASN A 73 -6.33 -8.80 16.22
N GLY A 74 -7.11 -8.06 15.45
CA GLY A 74 -8.47 -8.42 15.02
C GLY A 74 -9.57 -7.70 15.77
N ASP A 75 -9.23 -6.85 16.74
CA ASP A 75 -10.16 -6.11 17.61
C ASP A 75 -10.15 -4.58 17.36
N GLU A 76 -9.25 -4.08 16.47
CA GLU A 76 -9.15 -2.67 16.11
C GLU A 76 -9.24 -2.49 14.59
N PHE A 77 -8.11 -2.46 13.85
CA PHE A 77 -8.11 -2.25 12.40
C PHE A 77 -8.10 -3.56 11.62
N HIS A 78 -8.56 -3.51 10.37
CA HIS A 78 -8.36 -4.60 9.42
C HIS A 78 -6.96 -4.54 8.81
N ALA A 79 -6.46 -3.33 8.57
CA ALA A 79 -5.16 -3.06 7.99
C ALA A 79 -4.66 -1.66 8.37
N VAL A 80 -3.41 -1.39 7.99
CA VAL A 80 -2.82 -0.05 8.03
C VAL A 80 -2.26 0.32 6.66
N MET A 81 -1.99 1.61 6.45
CA MET A 81 -1.18 2.08 5.33
C MET A 81 0.25 1.55 5.51
N ASN A 82 0.71 0.72 4.55
CA ASN A 82 1.93 -0.08 4.70
C ASN A 82 3.18 0.73 4.34
N TYR A 83 3.51 1.73 5.15
CA TYR A 83 4.71 2.56 4.97
C TYR A 83 6.04 1.77 5.07
N PRO A 84 6.21 0.77 5.94
CA PRO A 84 7.43 -0.04 5.94
C PRO A 84 7.72 -0.70 4.59
N LEU A 85 6.73 -1.33 3.97
CA LEU A 85 6.86 -1.89 2.61
C LEU A 85 7.18 -0.79 1.58
N SER A 86 6.50 0.36 1.68
CA SER A 86 6.75 1.51 0.82
C SER A 86 8.22 1.94 0.88
N ASP A 87 8.77 2.07 2.07
CA ASP A 87 10.15 2.52 2.27
C ASP A 87 11.15 1.50 1.74
N SER A 88 10.94 0.20 2.00
CA SER A 88 11.78 -0.88 1.46
C SER A 88 11.81 -0.88 -0.07
N ILE A 89 10.66 -0.70 -0.72
CA ILE A 89 10.57 -0.63 -2.19
C ILE A 89 11.25 0.63 -2.73
N LYS A 90 11.02 1.80 -2.12
CA LYS A 90 11.62 3.06 -2.54
C LYS A 90 13.14 3.04 -2.40
N ASP A 91 13.65 2.52 -1.29
CA ASP A 91 15.10 2.45 -1.02
C ASP A 91 15.82 1.55 -2.00
N TYR A 92 15.18 0.45 -2.42
CA TYR A 92 15.76 -0.47 -3.37
C TYR A 92 15.62 0.03 -4.81
N PHE A 93 14.40 0.30 -5.29
CA PHE A 93 14.15 0.60 -6.70
C PHE A 93 14.41 2.06 -7.07
N LEU A 94 14.07 3.02 -6.19
CA LEU A 94 14.07 4.45 -6.56
C LEU A 94 15.31 5.19 -6.09
N ARG A 95 15.78 4.90 -4.88
CA ARG A 95 16.93 5.57 -4.28
C ARG A 95 18.26 4.85 -4.53
N GLY A 96 18.21 3.53 -4.79
CA GLY A 96 19.40 2.70 -5.00
C GLY A 96 20.35 2.63 -3.79
N ILE A 97 19.81 2.87 -2.57
CA ILE A 97 20.62 2.88 -1.33
C ILE A 97 20.66 1.53 -0.64
N LYS A 98 19.82 0.60 -1.04
CA LYS A 98 19.69 -0.73 -0.46
C LYS A 98 20.22 -1.80 -1.40
N LYS A 99 21.02 -2.73 -0.88
CA LYS A 99 21.51 -3.88 -1.63
C LYS A 99 20.42 -4.95 -1.79
N THR A 100 20.58 -5.81 -2.77
CA THR A 100 19.61 -6.87 -3.11
C THR A 100 19.34 -7.82 -1.95
N ASP A 101 20.37 -8.28 -1.26
CA ASP A 101 20.26 -9.16 -0.09
C ASP A 101 19.47 -8.49 1.06
N GLN A 102 19.78 -7.23 1.37
CA GLN A 102 19.08 -6.45 2.39
C GLN A 102 17.60 -6.24 2.04
N PHE A 103 17.30 -5.94 0.77
CA PHE A 103 15.93 -5.77 0.30
C PHE A 103 15.13 -7.07 0.44
N ILE A 104 15.70 -8.20 0.02
CA ILE A 104 15.05 -9.51 0.13
C ILE A 104 14.79 -9.88 1.59
N ASP A 105 15.76 -9.67 2.46
CA ASP A 105 15.63 -9.96 3.89
C ASP A 105 14.53 -9.11 4.55
N GLU A 106 14.44 -7.83 4.20
CA GLU A 106 13.38 -6.96 4.71
C GLU A 106 12.00 -7.37 4.22
N ILE A 107 11.82 -7.59 2.91
CA ILE A 107 10.53 -8.01 2.36
C ILE A 107 10.07 -9.36 2.94
N ASN A 108 11.00 -10.32 3.08
CA ASN A 108 10.70 -11.59 3.70
C ASN A 108 10.40 -11.42 5.21
N GLY A 109 11.13 -10.54 5.91
CA GLY A 109 10.91 -10.20 7.31
C GLY A 109 9.54 -9.56 7.54
N GLU A 110 9.14 -8.61 6.71
CA GLU A 110 7.81 -7.96 6.79
C GLU A 110 6.67 -8.98 6.66
N SER A 111 6.83 -9.98 5.79
CA SER A 111 5.84 -11.05 5.62
C SER A 111 5.61 -11.87 6.91
N MET A 112 6.54 -11.82 7.86
CA MET A 112 6.47 -12.53 9.14
C MET A 112 5.89 -11.68 10.29
N TYR A 113 5.79 -10.34 10.11
CA TYR A 113 5.28 -9.44 11.15
C TYR A 113 3.77 -9.56 11.36
N TYR A 114 3.04 -9.92 10.32
CA TYR A 114 1.58 -9.92 10.34
C TYR A 114 1.01 -11.32 10.08
N LYS A 115 -0.15 -11.58 10.68
CA LYS A 115 -0.92 -12.80 10.37
C LYS A 115 -1.30 -12.78 8.88
N GLN A 116 -1.41 -13.94 8.25
CA GLN A 116 -1.71 -14.06 6.82
C GLN A 116 -2.94 -13.25 6.41
N GLN A 117 -4.04 -13.34 7.15
CA GLN A 117 -5.28 -12.61 6.86
C GLN A 117 -5.12 -11.08 6.93
N ILE A 118 -4.17 -10.58 7.70
CA ILE A 118 -3.83 -9.15 7.74
C ILE A 118 -3.02 -8.76 6.50
N SER A 119 -2.01 -9.55 6.15
CA SER A 119 -1.19 -9.31 4.95
C SER A 119 -2.03 -9.30 3.67
N GLU A 120 -3.10 -10.11 3.61
CA GLU A 120 -4.01 -10.21 2.46
C GLU A 120 -4.87 -8.96 2.24
N VAL A 121 -5.08 -8.15 3.28
CA VAL A 121 -5.90 -6.93 3.22
C VAL A 121 -5.10 -5.65 3.49
N MET A 122 -3.78 -5.76 3.64
CA MET A 122 -2.91 -4.62 3.89
C MET A 122 -3.02 -3.58 2.76
N PHE A 123 -2.95 -2.28 3.09
CA PHE A 123 -3.07 -1.19 2.14
C PHE A 123 -1.68 -0.71 1.71
N ASN A 124 -1.24 -1.14 0.53
CA ASN A 124 0.10 -0.91 0.02
C ASN A 124 0.15 0.32 -0.88
N LEU A 125 1.08 1.23 -0.62
CA LEU A 125 1.25 2.49 -1.36
C LEU A 125 2.74 2.77 -1.56
N LEU A 126 3.09 3.66 -2.49
CA LEU A 126 4.46 4.17 -2.65
C LEU A 126 4.55 5.67 -2.40
N ASP A 127 3.49 6.41 -2.68
CA ASP A 127 3.37 7.83 -2.40
C ASP A 127 1.99 8.19 -1.86
N SER A 128 1.89 9.36 -1.25
CA SER A 128 0.66 9.90 -0.69
C SER A 128 0.70 11.43 -0.68
N HIS A 129 -0.34 12.05 -0.11
CA HIS A 129 -0.37 13.50 0.11
C HIS A 129 0.59 13.99 1.20
N ASP A 130 1.22 13.08 1.95
CA ASP A 130 2.16 13.39 3.05
C ASP A 130 3.61 13.04 2.71
N THR A 131 3.85 12.47 1.52
CA THR A 131 5.20 12.07 1.06
C THR A 131 5.51 12.67 -0.30
N GLU A 132 6.80 12.72 -0.65
CA GLU A 132 7.21 13.05 -2.02
C GLU A 132 6.60 12.05 -3.01
N ARG A 133 6.37 12.51 -4.24
CA ARG A 133 5.95 11.67 -5.34
C ARG A 133 7.07 10.71 -5.74
N ILE A 134 6.71 9.47 -6.10
CA ILE A 134 7.71 8.45 -6.45
C ILE A 134 8.58 8.85 -7.64
N LEU A 135 8.06 9.64 -8.58
CA LEU A 135 8.87 10.14 -9.70
C LEU A 135 9.94 11.13 -9.23
N TRP A 136 9.61 12.01 -8.28
CA TRP A 136 10.59 12.87 -7.61
C TRP A 136 11.67 12.04 -6.89
N THR A 137 11.26 11.05 -6.11
CA THR A 137 12.17 10.14 -5.38
C THR A 137 13.10 9.38 -6.34
N ALA A 138 12.63 9.07 -7.56
CA ALA A 138 13.38 8.41 -8.61
C ALA A 138 14.25 9.36 -9.46
N ASN A 139 14.45 10.63 -9.05
CA ASN A 139 15.15 11.65 -9.85
C ASN A 139 14.60 11.74 -11.30
N GLU A 140 13.29 11.72 -11.47
CA GLU A 140 12.55 11.81 -12.74
C GLU A 140 12.73 10.58 -13.65
N ASP A 141 13.27 9.48 -13.15
CA ASP A 141 13.42 8.23 -13.91
C ASP A 141 12.12 7.42 -13.88
N VAL A 142 11.38 7.46 -14.98
CA VAL A 142 10.10 6.77 -15.14
C VAL A 142 10.24 5.25 -15.13
N GLN A 143 11.40 4.70 -15.54
CA GLN A 143 11.58 3.25 -15.60
C GLN A 143 11.75 2.67 -14.18
N LEU A 144 12.51 3.34 -13.32
CA LEU A 144 12.58 2.96 -11.90
C LEU A 144 11.19 2.98 -11.24
N VAL A 145 10.39 4.02 -11.54
CA VAL A 145 9.00 4.12 -11.06
C VAL A 145 8.16 2.94 -11.53
N LYS A 146 8.26 2.55 -12.80
CA LYS A 146 7.54 1.39 -13.34
C LYS A 146 7.95 0.09 -12.64
N SER A 147 9.24 -0.11 -12.38
CA SER A 147 9.74 -1.29 -11.67
C SER A 147 9.21 -1.35 -10.24
N ALA A 148 9.24 -0.24 -9.49
CA ALA A 148 8.71 -0.13 -8.15
C ALA A 148 7.20 -0.42 -8.10
N LEU A 149 6.42 0.15 -9.03
CA LEU A 149 4.99 -0.11 -9.14
C LEU A 149 4.69 -1.56 -9.53
N ALA A 150 5.45 -2.14 -10.46
CA ALA A 150 5.30 -3.56 -10.82
C ALA A 150 5.53 -4.45 -9.60
N PHE A 151 6.56 -4.17 -8.79
CA PHE A 151 6.82 -4.90 -7.57
C PHE A 151 5.68 -4.74 -6.56
N LEU A 152 5.22 -3.50 -6.30
CA LEU A 152 4.10 -3.22 -5.40
C LEU A 152 2.83 -3.99 -5.78
N PHE A 153 2.46 -3.98 -7.07
CA PHE A 153 1.25 -4.63 -7.56
C PHE A 153 1.29 -6.16 -7.46
N LEU A 154 2.46 -6.73 -7.30
CA LEU A 154 2.65 -8.17 -7.15
C LEU A 154 2.79 -8.62 -5.69
N GLN A 155 2.66 -7.71 -4.73
CA GLN A 155 2.63 -8.05 -3.30
C GLN A 155 1.22 -8.46 -2.84
N LYS A 156 1.12 -9.19 -1.72
CA LYS A 156 -0.15 -9.38 -1.00
C LYS A 156 -0.72 -8.03 -0.58
N GLY A 157 -2.02 -7.99 -0.35
CA GLY A 157 -2.72 -6.77 0.03
C GLY A 157 -3.27 -6.01 -1.18
N THR A 158 -3.69 -4.78 -0.96
CA THR A 158 -4.35 -3.94 -1.95
C THR A 158 -3.42 -2.80 -2.37
N PRO A 159 -2.99 -2.74 -3.64
CA PRO A 159 -2.19 -1.62 -4.12
C PRO A 159 -3.04 -0.35 -4.21
N CYS A 160 -2.52 0.74 -3.68
CA CYS A 160 -3.08 2.09 -3.78
C CYS A 160 -2.21 2.95 -4.69
N ILE A 161 -2.86 3.74 -5.54
CA ILE A 161 -2.21 4.70 -6.43
C ILE A 161 -2.64 6.10 -5.99
N TYR A 162 -1.66 6.93 -5.67
CA TYR A 162 -1.92 8.35 -5.43
C TYR A 162 -2.23 9.03 -6.76
N TYR A 163 -3.21 9.94 -6.80
CA TYR A 163 -3.64 10.59 -8.05
C TYR A 163 -2.47 11.24 -8.80
N GLY A 164 -2.46 11.13 -10.11
CA GLY A 164 -1.42 11.70 -10.97
C GLY A 164 -0.17 10.81 -11.13
N THR A 165 0.06 9.83 -10.26
CA THR A 165 1.15 8.86 -10.42
C THR A 165 1.01 8.09 -11.72
N GLU A 166 -0.23 7.79 -12.14
CA GLU A 166 -0.56 7.17 -13.43
C GLU A 166 -0.25 8.05 -14.66
N LEU A 167 0.03 9.34 -14.43
CA LEU A 167 0.42 10.30 -15.47
C LEU A 167 1.87 10.79 -15.30
N ALA A 168 2.65 10.10 -14.47
CA ALA A 168 4.02 10.51 -14.12
C ALA A 168 4.07 11.94 -13.56
N LEU A 169 3.16 12.27 -12.64
CA LEU A 169 3.19 13.55 -11.94
C LEU A 169 4.32 13.53 -10.90
N THR A 170 5.19 14.52 -10.99
CA THR A 170 6.27 14.75 -10.03
C THR A 170 5.89 15.79 -8.98
N GLY A 171 6.55 15.78 -7.85
CA GLY A 171 6.42 16.76 -6.78
C GLY A 171 7.26 16.37 -5.56
N GLY A 172 7.97 17.34 -5.00
CA GLY A 172 8.79 17.18 -3.81
C GLY A 172 7.98 17.05 -2.52
N PRO A 173 8.60 17.32 -1.35
CA PRO A 173 7.91 17.28 -0.06
C PRO A 173 6.64 18.11 -0.01
N ASP A 174 5.73 17.77 0.94
CA ASP A 174 4.51 18.57 1.19
C ASP A 174 4.84 20.07 1.36
N PRO A 175 4.09 20.98 0.69
CA PRO A 175 2.87 20.78 -0.09
C PRO A 175 3.09 20.49 -1.59
N ASP A 176 4.33 20.42 -2.10
CA ASP A 176 4.59 20.29 -3.53
C ASP A 176 4.10 18.96 -4.13
N CYS A 177 4.04 17.89 -3.32
CA CYS A 177 3.44 16.61 -3.72
C CYS A 177 1.94 16.71 -4.07
N ARG A 178 1.25 17.79 -3.65
CA ARG A 178 -0.21 18.01 -3.85
C ARG A 178 -0.53 18.88 -5.08
N ARG A 179 0.32 18.87 -6.11
CA ARG A 179 0.07 19.57 -7.37
C ARG A 179 -1.24 19.14 -8.00
N CYS A 180 -1.88 20.03 -8.77
CA CYS A 180 -3.12 19.73 -9.48
C CYS A 180 -2.95 18.55 -10.45
N MET A 181 -4.04 17.79 -10.64
CA MET A 181 -4.08 16.71 -11.64
C MET A 181 -3.84 17.24 -13.04
N PRO A 182 -2.83 16.74 -13.79
CA PRO A 182 -2.51 17.21 -15.13
C PRO A 182 -3.43 16.54 -16.18
N TRP A 183 -4.70 16.94 -16.22
CA TRP A 183 -5.73 16.35 -17.07
C TRP A 183 -5.37 16.38 -18.56
N GLU A 184 -4.58 17.36 -18.98
CA GLU A 184 -4.09 17.51 -20.35
C GLU A 184 -3.15 16.38 -20.80
N ARG A 185 -2.55 15.64 -19.84
CA ARG A 185 -1.71 14.48 -20.12
C ARG A 185 -2.50 13.19 -20.33
N VAL A 186 -3.81 13.20 -20.12
CA VAL A 186 -4.66 12.03 -20.32
C VAL A 186 -4.89 11.82 -21.81
N SER A 187 -4.14 10.90 -22.40
CA SER A 187 -4.25 10.54 -23.81
C SER A 187 -4.00 9.04 -24.01
N SER A 188 -4.40 8.52 -25.19
CA SER A 188 -4.11 7.14 -25.59
C SER A 188 -2.61 6.86 -25.71
N ASP A 189 -1.81 7.90 -25.94
CA ASP A 189 -0.38 7.80 -26.22
C ASP A 189 0.46 8.00 -24.94
N ASN A 190 -0.18 8.28 -23.81
CA ASN A 190 0.53 8.39 -22.52
C ASN A 190 1.07 7.03 -22.08
N ASP A 191 2.38 6.88 -22.10
CA ASP A 191 3.08 5.62 -21.83
C ASP A 191 2.86 5.14 -20.38
N MET A 192 2.93 6.06 -19.41
CA MET A 192 2.74 5.71 -18.00
C MET A 192 1.29 5.26 -17.73
N LEU A 193 0.30 5.95 -18.30
CA LEU A 193 -1.09 5.56 -18.18
C LEU A 193 -1.36 4.19 -18.81
N ASN A 194 -0.76 3.92 -19.95
CA ASN A 194 -0.86 2.62 -20.64
C ASN A 194 -0.17 1.52 -19.84
N PHE A 195 0.99 1.79 -19.24
CA PHE A 195 1.66 0.88 -18.33
C PHE A 195 0.75 0.56 -17.13
N MET A 196 0.17 1.55 -16.46
CA MET A 196 -0.72 1.36 -15.31
C MET A 196 -1.96 0.53 -15.67
N LYS A 197 -2.57 0.78 -16.82
CA LYS A 197 -3.71 -0.05 -17.32
C LYS A 197 -3.31 -1.52 -17.50
N ARG A 198 -2.12 -1.78 -18.07
CA ARG A 198 -1.60 -3.16 -18.20
C ARG A 198 -1.33 -3.79 -16.85
N LEU A 199 -0.70 -3.06 -15.94
CA LEU A 199 -0.36 -3.54 -14.59
C LEU A 199 -1.62 -3.91 -13.79
N ILE A 200 -2.65 -3.06 -13.82
CA ILE A 200 -3.96 -3.33 -13.20
C ILE A 200 -4.59 -4.60 -13.80
N LYS A 201 -4.51 -4.78 -15.12
CA LYS A 201 -5.03 -5.98 -15.79
C LYS A 201 -4.28 -7.24 -15.35
N ILE A 202 -2.95 -7.17 -15.24
CA ILE A 202 -2.11 -8.28 -14.72
C ILE A 202 -2.51 -8.60 -13.29
N ARG A 203 -2.62 -7.59 -12.41
CA ARG A 203 -3.04 -7.78 -11.01
C ARG A 203 -4.39 -8.47 -10.89
N LYS A 204 -5.38 -8.03 -11.68
CA LYS A 204 -6.73 -8.64 -11.69
C LYS A 204 -6.67 -10.10 -12.13
N TYR A 205 -5.90 -10.42 -13.17
CA TYR A 205 -5.71 -11.78 -13.66
C TYR A 205 -4.98 -12.66 -12.63
N ALA A 206 -3.97 -12.11 -11.96
CA ALA A 206 -3.16 -12.79 -10.98
C ALA A 206 -3.76 -12.79 -9.57
N SER A 207 -4.94 -12.21 -9.35
CA SER A 207 -5.52 -12.01 -8.01
C SER A 207 -5.57 -13.28 -7.18
N VAL A 208 -6.05 -14.38 -7.75
CA VAL A 208 -6.18 -15.68 -7.07
C VAL A 208 -4.80 -16.23 -6.66
N ILE A 209 -3.83 -16.20 -7.58
CA ILE A 209 -2.49 -16.73 -7.30
C ILE A 209 -1.75 -15.87 -6.26
N ILE A 210 -1.96 -14.55 -6.26
CA ILE A 210 -1.34 -13.65 -5.27
C ILE A 210 -2.00 -13.80 -3.90
N SER A 211 -3.33 -13.98 -3.84
CA SER A 211 -4.04 -14.12 -2.56
C SER A 211 -3.80 -15.47 -1.90
N HIS A 212 -3.78 -16.57 -2.66
CA HIS A 212 -3.73 -17.92 -2.11
C HIS A 212 -2.42 -18.65 -2.36
N GLY A 213 -1.55 -18.11 -3.20
CA GLY A 213 -0.30 -18.75 -3.59
C GLY A 213 0.80 -18.70 -2.53
N LYS A 214 1.79 -19.55 -2.73
CA LYS A 214 3.04 -19.52 -1.99
C LYS A 214 3.98 -18.48 -2.62
N TYR A 215 4.38 -17.51 -1.83
CA TYR A 215 5.33 -16.46 -2.22
C TYR A 215 6.77 -16.91 -2.07
N SER A 216 7.62 -16.44 -2.97
CA SER A 216 9.07 -16.57 -2.90
C SER A 216 9.72 -15.35 -3.53
N LEU A 217 10.68 -14.76 -2.82
CA LEU A 217 11.53 -13.69 -3.31
C LEU A 217 12.98 -14.10 -3.13
N GLN A 218 13.76 -14.15 -4.21
CA GLN A 218 15.10 -14.67 -4.21
C GLN A 218 16.02 -13.88 -5.14
N GLU A 219 17.28 -13.72 -4.74
CA GLU A 219 18.34 -13.33 -5.66
C GLU A 219 18.68 -14.47 -6.60
N ILE A 220 18.65 -14.23 -7.90
CA ILE A 220 19.10 -15.22 -8.91
C ILE A 220 20.59 -15.01 -9.21
N LYS A 221 21.01 -13.78 -9.30
CA LYS A 221 22.36 -13.30 -9.58
C LYS A 221 22.47 -11.88 -9.03
N SER A 222 23.69 -11.37 -8.87
CA SER A 222 23.87 -9.98 -8.46
C SER A 222 22.93 -9.04 -9.22
N ASP A 223 22.17 -8.24 -8.49
CA ASP A 223 21.18 -7.25 -8.99
C ASP A 223 19.94 -7.82 -9.70
N LEU A 224 19.77 -9.16 -9.73
CA LEU A 224 18.58 -9.82 -10.29
C LEU A 224 17.74 -10.46 -9.20
N VAL A 225 16.52 -9.98 -9.04
CA VAL A 225 15.55 -10.49 -8.05
C VAL A 225 14.41 -11.19 -8.76
N ALA A 226 14.16 -12.46 -8.41
CA ALA A 226 12.97 -13.20 -8.84
C ALA A 226 11.90 -13.17 -7.77
N LEU A 227 10.74 -12.65 -8.14
CA LEU A 227 9.49 -12.78 -7.41
C LEU A 227 8.68 -13.91 -8.02
N GLU A 228 8.24 -14.85 -7.21
CA GLU A 228 7.47 -16.01 -7.68
C GLU A 228 6.27 -16.28 -6.77
N TRP A 229 5.14 -16.56 -7.40
CA TRP A 229 3.93 -17.06 -6.78
C TRP A 229 3.56 -18.42 -7.36
N LYS A 230 3.22 -19.39 -6.51
CA LYS A 230 2.77 -20.72 -6.92
C LYS A 230 1.43 -21.07 -6.30
N TYR A 231 0.45 -21.45 -7.12
CA TYR A 231 -0.86 -21.89 -6.66
C TYR A 231 -1.48 -22.90 -7.64
N GLU A 232 -1.83 -24.09 -7.17
CA GLU A 232 -2.51 -25.16 -7.97
C GLU A 232 -1.86 -25.43 -9.33
N GLY A 233 -0.53 -25.58 -9.34
CA GLY A 233 0.24 -25.85 -10.56
C GLY A 233 0.47 -24.66 -11.48
N ARG A 234 -0.09 -23.50 -11.15
CA ARG A 234 0.17 -22.23 -11.85
C ARG A 234 1.36 -21.52 -11.22
N ILE A 235 2.15 -20.86 -12.05
CA ILE A 235 3.31 -20.07 -11.62
C ILE A 235 3.18 -18.67 -12.22
N LEU A 236 3.33 -17.65 -11.38
CA LEU A 236 3.59 -16.29 -11.77
C LEU A 236 5.02 -15.95 -11.35
N LYS A 237 5.89 -15.69 -12.31
CA LYS A 237 7.28 -15.33 -12.04
C LYS A 237 7.62 -14.02 -12.72
N VAL A 238 8.27 -13.13 -11.99
CA VAL A 238 8.77 -11.86 -12.50
C VAL A 238 10.21 -11.68 -12.05
N ILE A 239 11.05 -11.25 -12.96
CA ILE A 239 12.46 -10.95 -12.68
C ILE A 239 12.64 -9.44 -12.78
N PHE A 240 13.15 -8.85 -11.71
CA PHE A 240 13.53 -7.44 -11.64
C PHE A 240 15.05 -7.33 -11.75
N ASN A 241 15.50 -6.41 -12.58
CA ASN A 241 16.92 -6.12 -12.77
C ASN A 241 17.18 -4.70 -12.27
N GLN A 242 17.98 -4.54 -11.22
CA GLN A 242 18.33 -3.23 -10.67
C GLN A 242 19.33 -2.48 -11.56
N SER A 243 20.15 -3.20 -12.34
CA SER A 243 21.22 -2.62 -13.17
C SER A 243 20.77 -2.22 -14.58
N THR A 244 19.61 -2.72 -15.05
CA THR A 244 19.03 -2.41 -16.36
C THR A 244 17.52 -2.31 -16.25
N GLU A 245 16.92 -1.51 -17.13
CA GLU A 245 15.50 -1.21 -17.15
C GLU A 245 14.59 -2.38 -17.60
N ASP A 246 15.15 -3.60 -17.76
CA ASP A 246 14.44 -4.75 -18.31
C ASP A 246 13.90 -5.67 -17.22
N TYR A 247 12.61 -5.96 -17.31
CA TYR A 247 11.96 -7.04 -16.57
C TYR A 247 11.29 -8.03 -17.53
N LEU A 248 11.44 -9.33 -17.26
CA LEU A 248 10.81 -10.38 -18.05
C LEU A 248 9.63 -10.97 -17.26
N LEU A 249 8.47 -11.02 -17.89
CA LEU A 249 7.31 -11.79 -17.43
C LEU A 249 7.33 -13.15 -18.15
N GLU A 250 7.66 -14.21 -17.43
CA GLU A 250 7.47 -15.59 -17.92
C GLU A 250 6.09 -16.12 -17.49
N LYS A 251 5.40 -16.77 -18.44
CA LYS A 251 4.07 -17.37 -18.23
C LYS A 251 4.16 -18.74 -17.60
#